data_967b94dc105f4de9d7d9c641ca0e1763
#
_entry.id   967b94dc105f4de9d7d9c641ca0e1763
#
_cell.length_a   1.000
_cell.length_b   1.000
_cell.length_c   1.000
_cell.angle_alpha   90.00
_cell.angle_beta   90.00
_cell.angle_gamma   90.00
#
_symmetry.space_group_name_H-M   'P 1'
#
loop_
_entity.id
_entity.type
_entity.pdbx_description
1 polymer ?
#
loop_
_entity_poly.entity_id
_entity_poly.type
_entity_poly.pdbx_seq_one_letter_code
_entity_poly.pdbx_strand_id
1 'polypeptide(L)'
;MLRMPRLPALIFSLFVFVFGTAIAPAAWSGSTLANIQQKGELVLGTSGNMPPMSQKLDDGKLVGFDIDLARLMASGMGVKLNIKTLPFNKLLPALEKGDVDVVISNVTMNLQRNMTVAFIGPYMTSGKCVITKEEGLARAEEAENLNVSATRLAALQGSTSEEFIKVLLPKASLTLIEDYESGVRMINDDKVGGILTDYPICLAMLKKYPDAGFISLFSLLSYEPIGIAIQGSDPLYINWTGNFLKRVEGTGLLEELAVRWFGKPVEASD
;
A
#
# COMPACT_ATOMS: atom_id res chain seq x y z
N MET A 1 98.65 -31.42 9.89
CA MET A 1 97.78 -31.21 8.68
C MET A 1 96.42 -31.89 8.93
N LEU A 2 95.46 -31.14 9.42
CA LEU A 2 94.08 -31.65 9.62
C LEU A 2 93.23 -31.09 8.45
N ARG A 3 92.67 -31.98 7.67
CA ARG A 3 91.68 -31.66 6.65
C ARG A 3 90.29 -31.54 7.30
N MET A 4 89.64 -30.36 7.21
CA MET A 4 88.27 -30.13 7.56
C MET A 4 87.35 -30.58 6.43
N PRO A 5 86.20 -31.23 6.72
CA PRO A 5 85.22 -31.60 5.72
C PRO A 5 84.34 -30.41 5.35
N ARG A 6 84.05 -30.28 4.05
CA ARG A 6 83.11 -29.30 3.48
C ARG A 6 81.67 -29.74 3.76
N LEU A 7 80.83 -28.89 4.47
CA LEU A 7 79.41 -29.02 4.58
C LEU A 7 78.75 -28.57 3.25
N PRO A 8 77.69 -29.26 2.78
CA PRO A 8 76.86 -28.83 1.65
C PRO A 8 75.91 -27.72 2.05
N ALA A 9 75.81 -26.69 1.25
CA ALA A 9 74.83 -25.61 1.40
C ALA A 9 73.39 -26.12 1.08
N LEU A 10 72.56 -26.15 2.11
CA LEU A 10 71.11 -26.35 1.95
C LEU A 10 70.46 -25.04 1.43
N ILE A 11 70.05 -25.05 0.15
CA ILE A 11 69.22 -23.98 -0.45
C ILE A 11 67.78 -24.17 0.10
N PHE A 12 67.40 -23.31 1.05
CA PHE A 12 66.02 -23.23 1.55
C PHE A 12 65.21 -22.41 0.56
N SER A 13 64.48 -23.10 -0.34
CA SER A 13 63.56 -22.47 -1.28
C SER A 13 62.30 -22.03 -0.53
N LEU A 14 62.19 -20.72 -0.24
CA LEU A 14 61.03 -20.11 0.39
C LEU A 14 59.88 -20.00 -0.63
N PHE A 15 58.97 -20.95 -0.64
CA PHE A 15 57.73 -20.87 -1.42
C PHE A 15 56.77 -19.86 -0.74
N VAL A 16 56.76 -18.63 -1.26
CA VAL A 16 55.75 -17.63 -0.85
C VAL A 16 54.44 -18.01 -1.51
N PHE A 17 53.57 -18.65 -0.72
CA PHE A 17 52.15 -18.87 -1.11
C PHE A 17 51.41 -17.53 -1.04
N VAL A 18 51.28 -16.82 -2.17
CA VAL A 18 50.41 -15.66 -2.29
C VAL A 18 48.98 -16.19 -2.28
N PHE A 19 48.33 -16.14 -1.10
CA PHE A 19 46.91 -16.32 -0.97
C PHE A 19 46.22 -15.12 -1.63
N GLY A 20 45.94 -15.23 -2.93
CA GLY A 20 45.06 -14.31 -3.62
C GLY A 20 43.65 -14.43 -3.03
N THR A 21 43.28 -13.52 -2.10
CA THR A 21 41.89 -13.35 -1.72
C THR A 21 41.17 -12.85 -2.96
N ALA A 22 40.52 -13.78 -3.68
CA ALA A 22 39.51 -13.43 -4.66
C ALA A 22 38.38 -12.71 -3.89
N ILE A 23 38.42 -11.38 -3.91
CA ILE A 23 37.29 -10.55 -3.55
C ILE A 23 36.24 -10.87 -4.65
N ALA A 24 35.40 -11.88 -4.40
CA ALA A 24 34.22 -12.07 -5.21
C ALA A 24 33.48 -10.73 -5.19
N PRO A 25 33.16 -10.12 -6.35
CA PRO A 25 32.28 -8.95 -6.35
C PRO A 25 31.05 -9.38 -5.60
N ALA A 26 30.71 -8.66 -4.52
CA ALA A 26 29.40 -8.81 -3.90
C ALA A 26 28.41 -8.73 -5.05
N ALA A 27 27.74 -9.85 -5.34
CA ALA A 27 26.67 -9.87 -6.31
C ALA A 27 25.70 -8.81 -5.80
N TRP A 28 25.68 -7.64 -6.42
CA TRP A 28 24.59 -6.71 -6.29
C TRP A 28 23.40 -7.50 -6.79
N SER A 29 22.64 -8.08 -5.89
CA SER A 29 21.26 -8.50 -6.13
C SER A 29 20.64 -7.28 -6.83
N GLY A 30 20.33 -7.42 -8.12
CA GLY A 30 20.00 -6.27 -8.96
C GLY A 30 18.94 -5.44 -8.25
N SER A 31 19.13 -4.11 -8.19
CA SER A 31 18.18 -3.22 -7.53
C SER A 31 16.81 -3.41 -8.15
N THR A 32 15.74 -3.22 -7.37
CA THR A 32 14.35 -3.35 -7.87
C THR A 32 14.13 -2.51 -9.12
N LEU A 33 14.64 -1.26 -9.13
CA LEU A 33 14.55 -0.37 -10.30
C LEU A 33 15.28 -0.93 -11.53
N ALA A 34 16.48 -1.48 -11.35
CA ALA A 34 17.21 -2.10 -12.47
C ALA A 34 16.48 -3.34 -13.02
N ASN A 35 15.89 -4.15 -12.15
CA ASN A 35 15.10 -5.31 -12.54
C ASN A 35 13.84 -4.91 -13.34
N ILE A 36 13.11 -3.85 -12.91
CA ILE A 36 11.97 -3.29 -13.62
C ILE A 36 12.39 -2.84 -15.04
N GLN A 37 13.50 -2.10 -15.13
CA GLN A 37 14.02 -1.63 -16.42
C GLN A 37 14.45 -2.79 -17.33
N GLN A 38 15.16 -3.77 -16.80
CA GLN A 38 15.63 -4.94 -17.55
C GLN A 38 14.47 -5.80 -18.07
N LYS A 39 13.43 -6.01 -17.25
CA LYS A 39 12.22 -6.76 -17.64
C LYS A 39 11.31 -5.94 -18.57
N GLY A 40 11.44 -4.62 -18.58
CA GLY A 40 10.53 -3.71 -19.30
C GLY A 40 9.11 -3.72 -18.72
N GLU A 41 8.95 -4.05 -17.43
CA GLU A 41 7.67 -4.24 -16.77
C GLU A 41 7.71 -3.80 -15.31
N LEU A 42 6.69 -3.03 -14.89
CA LEU A 42 6.38 -2.69 -13.50
C LEU A 42 5.21 -3.53 -13.02
N VAL A 43 5.41 -4.33 -11.98
CA VAL A 43 4.37 -5.19 -11.40
C VAL A 43 3.68 -4.47 -10.24
N LEU A 44 2.43 -4.04 -10.45
CA LEU A 44 1.57 -3.43 -9.44
C LEU A 44 0.82 -4.48 -8.64
N GLY A 45 0.89 -4.42 -7.30
CA GLY A 45 -0.05 -5.07 -6.39
C GLY A 45 -1.21 -4.13 -6.02
N THR A 46 -2.44 -4.57 -6.22
CA THR A 46 -3.65 -3.84 -5.82
C THR A 46 -4.77 -4.79 -5.45
N SER A 47 -5.76 -4.33 -4.67
CA SER A 47 -6.91 -5.19 -4.30
C SER A 47 -7.91 -5.36 -5.44
N GLY A 48 -8.10 -4.34 -6.28
CA GLY A 48 -9.03 -4.38 -7.42
C GLY A 48 -10.52 -4.41 -7.05
N ASN A 49 -10.86 -4.21 -5.78
CA ASN A 49 -12.23 -4.25 -5.24
C ASN A 49 -12.54 -3.08 -4.29
N MET A 50 -11.86 -1.95 -4.45
CA MET A 50 -11.97 -0.74 -3.63
C MET A 50 -12.30 0.48 -4.50
N PRO A 51 -13.50 0.56 -5.12
CA PRO A 51 -13.88 1.75 -5.88
C PRO A 51 -13.95 2.98 -4.97
N PRO A 52 -13.54 4.17 -5.46
CA PRO A 52 -13.07 4.50 -6.79
C PRO A 52 -11.54 4.35 -6.95
N MET A 53 -10.83 3.82 -5.94
CA MET A 53 -9.37 3.67 -5.94
C MET A 53 -8.91 2.56 -6.91
N SER A 54 -9.51 1.38 -6.81
CA SER A 54 -9.29 0.26 -7.74
C SER A 54 -10.54 -0.58 -7.88
N GLN A 55 -10.95 -0.89 -9.12
CA GLN A 55 -12.11 -1.69 -9.42
C GLN A 55 -11.87 -2.56 -10.66
N LYS A 56 -12.27 -3.83 -10.57
CA LYS A 56 -12.36 -4.71 -11.71
C LYS A 56 -13.75 -4.57 -12.33
N LEU A 57 -13.82 -4.23 -13.59
CA LEU A 57 -15.06 -4.17 -14.38
C LEU A 57 -15.49 -5.55 -14.85
N ASP A 58 -16.71 -5.69 -15.36
CA ASP A 58 -17.27 -6.94 -15.86
C ASP A 58 -16.49 -7.52 -17.05
N ASP A 59 -15.86 -6.67 -17.85
CA ASP A 59 -14.96 -7.05 -18.93
C ASP A 59 -13.56 -7.51 -18.46
N GLY A 60 -13.34 -7.51 -17.14
CA GLY A 60 -12.08 -7.88 -16.51
C GLY A 60 -11.05 -6.75 -16.42
N LYS A 61 -11.31 -5.57 -16.99
CA LYS A 61 -10.42 -4.42 -16.97
C LYS A 61 -10.36 -3.81 -15.57
N LEU A 62 -9.15 -3.48 -15.13
CA LEU A 62 -8.92 -2.74 -13.89
C LEU A 62 -8.88 -1.24 -14.15
N VAL A 63 -9.65 -0.50 -13.37
CA VAL A 63 -9.78 0.97 -13.42
C VAL A 63 -9.75 1.54 -12.00
N GLY A 64 -9.51 2.84 -11.89
CA GLY A 64 -9.51 3.54 -10.60
C GLY A 64 -8.38 4.55 -10.49
N PHE A 65 -8.45 5.39 -9.48
CA PHE A 65 -7.44 6.41 -9.19
C PHE A 65 -6.05 5.79 -9.04
N ASP A 66 -5.92 4.74 -8.22
CA ASP A 66 -4.66 4.04 -7.96
C ASP A 66 -4.11 3.37 -9.23
N ILE A 67 -5.01 2.85 -10.06
CA ILE A 67 -4.65 2.21 -11.35
C ILE A 67 -4.08 3.24 -12.33
N ASP A 68 -4.72 4.42 -12.41
CA ASP A 68 -4.24 5.50 -13.30
C ASP A 68 -2.93 6.10 -12.79
N LEU A 69 -2.76 6.25 -11.46
CA LEU A 69 -1.48 6.66 -10.87
C LEU A 69 -0.36 5.66 -11.20
N ALA A 70 -0.64 4.35 -11.10
CA ALA A 70 0.33 3.30 -11.47
C ALA A 70 0.65 3.30 -12.97
N ARG A 71 -0.33 3.62 -13.85
CA ARG A 71 -0.10 3.79 -15.29
C ARG A 71 0.84 4.96 -15.58
N LEU A 72 0.65 6.10 -14.88
CA LEU A 72 1.57 7.24 -14.98
C LEU A 72 2.98 6.85 -14.52
N MET A 73 3.09 6.06 -13.44
CA MET A 73 4.37 5.58 -12.91
C MET A 73 5.09 4.70 -13.94
N ALA A 74 4.43 3.69 -14.50
CA ALA A 74 4.99 2.81 -15.52
C ALA A 74 5.38 3.58 -16.81
N SER A 75 4.53 4.54 -17.24
CA SER A 75 4.82 5.43 -18.36
C SER A 75 6.05 6.29 -18.11
N GLY A 76 6.20 6.83 -16.89
CA GLY A 76 7.37 7.61 -16.49
C GLY A 76 8.68 6.81 -16.48
N MET A 77 8.60 5.48 -16.29
CA MET A 77 9.72 4.54 -16.40
C MET A 77 9.97 4.06 -17.83
N GLY A 78 9.04 4.29 -18.78
CA GLY A 78 9.08 3.74 -20.13
C GLY A 78 8.87 2.21 -20.18
N VAL A 79 8.13 1.64 -19.24
CA VAL A 79 7.87 0.19 -19.12
C VAL A 79 6.38 -0.12 -19.20
N LYS A 80 6.04 -1.39 -19.38
CA LYS A 80 4.65 -1.88 -19.33
C LYS A 80 4.18 -1.98 -17.88
N LEU A 81 2.89 -1.74 -17.63
CA LEU A 81 2.25 -2.01 -16.34
C LEU A 81 1.62 -3.42 -16.37
N ASN A 82 2.05 -4.26 -15.44
CA ASN A 82 1.41 -5.54 -15.14
C ASN A 82 0.70 -5.43 -13.78
N ILE A 83 -0.59 -5.79 -13.72
CA ILE A 83 -1.40 -5.62 -12.52
C ILE A 83 -1.73 -6.98 -11.93
N LYS A 84 -1.30 -7.21 -10.68
CA LYS A 84 -1.67 -8.37 -9.87
C LYS A 84 -2.71 -7.97 -8.82
N THR A 85 -3.88 -8.58 -8.87
CA THR A 85 -4.89 -8.43 -7.83
C THR A 85 -4.68 -9.45 -6.72
N LEU A 86 -4.65 -8.98 -5.48
CA LEU A 86 -4.45 -9.78 -4.28
C LEU A 86 -5.44 -9.33 -3.19
N PRO A 87 -5.82 -10.20 -2.24
CA PRO A 87 -6.50 -9.76 -1.03
C PRO A 87 -5.70 -8.64 -0.34
N PHE A 88 -6.39 -7.63 0.20
CA PHE A 88 -5.73 -6.43 0.74
C PHE A 88 -4.64 -6.76 1.76
N ASN A 89 -4.92 -7.68 2.69
CA ASN A 89 -3.97 -8.14 3.71
C ASN A 89 -2.75 -8.91 3.15
N LYS A 90 -2.73 -9.23 1.85
CA LYS A 90 -1.61 -9.93 1.18
C LYS A 90 -0.73 -9.00 0.36
N LEU A 91 -1.13 -7.73 0.18
CA LEU A 91 -0.42 -6.78 -0.67
C LEU A 91 0.99 -6.46 -0.15
N LEU A 92 1.11 -5.99 1.09
CA LEU A 92 2.43 -5.67 1.67
C LEU A 92 3.32 -6.91 1.83
N PRO A 93 2.83 -8.08 2.30
CA PRO A 93 3.60 -9.32 2.28
C PRO A 93 4.10 -9.74 0.88
N ALA A 94 3.32 -9.48 -0.18
CA ALA A 94 3.76 -9.75 -1.56
C ALA A 94 4.86 -8.77 -2.01
N LEU A 95 4.77 -7.51 -1.59
CA LEU A 95 5.82 -6.51 -1.85
C LEU A 95 7.13 -6.87 -1.13
N GLU A 96 7.06 -7.27 0.14
CA GLU A 96 8.23 -7.68 0.93
C GLU A 96 8.96 -8.87 0.30
N LYS A 97 8.21 -9.81 -0.30
CA LYS A 97 8.76 -10.99 -1.00
C LYS A 97 9.28 -10.69 -2.41
N GLY A 98 8.95 -9.51 -2.98
CA GLY A 98 9.28 -9.18 -4.36
C GLY A 98 8.35 -9.83 -5.40
N ASP A 99 7.18 -10.31 -4.99
CA ASP A 99 6.15 -10.82 -5.90
C ASP A 99 5.49 -9.70 -6.72
N VAL A 100 5.55 -8.48 -6.20
CA VAL A 100 5.17 -7.22 -6.85
C VAL A 100 6.25 -6.16 -6.60
N ASP A 101 6.39 -5.18 -7.50
CA ASP A 101 7.41 -4.14 -7.41
C ASP A 101 6.91 -2.90 -6.65
N VAL A 102 5.60 -2.68 -6.67
CA VAL A 102 4.92 -1.53 -6.05
C VAL A 102 3.53 -1.94 -5.58
N VAL A 103 3.06 -1.35 -4.49
CA VAL A 103 1.67 -1.44 -4.04
C VAL A 103 1.07 -0.04 -4.03
N ILE A 104 -0.02 0.13 -4.80
CA ILE A 104 -0.89 1.31 -4.81
C ILE A 104 -2.32 0.77 -4.72
N SER A 105 -2.94 0.88 -3.54
CA SER A 105 -4.22 0.23 -3.21
C SER A 105 -4.88 0.86 -1.98
N ASN A 106 -5.01 2.18 -1.95
CA ASN A 106 -5.55 2.91 -0.79
C ASN A 106 -4.88 2.51 0.53
N VAL A 107 -3.56 2.33 0.51
CA VAL A 107 -2.81 1.86 1.68
C VAL A 107 -2.38 3.04 2.53
N THR A 108 -2.91 3.12 3.75
CA THR A 108 -2.49 4.12 4.74
C THR A 108 -1.03 3.92 5.13
N MET A 109 -0.28 5.02 5.10
CA MET A 109 1.09 5.09 5.63
C MET A 109 1.01 5.13 7.17
N ASN A 110 1.60 4.15 7.84
CA ASN A 110 1.75 4.18 9.28
C ASN A 110 3.12 3.66 9.71
N LEU A 111 3.51 3.93 10.95
CA LEU A 111 4.84 3.59 11.46
C LEU A 111 5.08 2.08 11.47
N GLN A 112 4.06 1.28 11.80
CA GLN A 112 4.18 -0.18 11.85
C GLN A 112 4.49 -0.77 10.48
N ARG A 113 3.74 -0.37 9.45
CA ARG A 113 3.97 -0.81 8.06
C ARG A 113 5.31 -0.30 7.52
N ASN A 114 5.73 0.91 7.95
CA ASN A 114 6.99 1.50 7.52
C ASN A 114 8.24 0.84 8.11
N MET A 115 8.08 -0.12 9.04
CA MET A 115 9.19 -0.95 9.52
C MET A 115 9.62 -2.02 8.49
N THR A 116 8.74 -2.39 7.54
CA THR A 116 9.00 -3.47 6.57
C THR A 116 9.02 -2.99 5.13
N VAL A 117 8.31 -1.91 4.80
CA VAL A 117 8.26 -1.32 3.46
C VAL A 117 8.53 0.18 3.51
N ALA A 118 9.04 0.74 2.41
CA ALA A 118 9.14 2.18 2.26
C ALA A 118 7.84 2.75 1.71
N PHE A 119 7.39 3.89 2.27
CA PHE A 119 6.27 4.66 1.74
C PHE A 119 6.73 5.96 1.11
N ILE A 120 6.16 6.29 -0.02
CA ILE A 120 6.30 7.59 -0.69
C ILE A 120 4.93 8.25 -0.75
N GLY A 121 4.86 9.49 -0.31
CA GLY A 121 3.58 10.21 -0.26
C GLY A 121 3.49 11.19 0.91
N PRO A 122 2.24 11.51 1.34
CA PRO A 122 0.99 10.94 0.83
C PRO A 122 0.61 11.49 -0.54
N TYR A 123 -0.02 10.66 -1.40
CA TYR A 123 -0.65 11.15 -2.62
C TYR A 123 -2.11 11.57 -2.40
N MET A 124 -2.67 11.21 -1.26
CA MET A 124 -3.99 11.60 -0.79
C MET A 124 -4.01 11.56 0.73
N THR A 125 -4.73 12.49 1.36
CA THR A 125 -5.05 12.43 2.79
C THR A 125 -6.52 12.09 2.95
N SER A 126 -6.82 11.15 3.84
CA SER A 126 -8.16 10.65 4.14
C SER A 126 -8.39 10.64 5.66
N GLY A 127 -9.52 10.10 6.06
CA GLY A 127 -9.89 9.80 7.44
C GLY A 127 -10.87 8.65 7.48
N LYS A 128 -11.16 8.13 8.67
CA LYS A 128 -12.16 7.08 8.85
C LYS A 128 -13.57 7.64 8.77
N CYS A 129 -14.45 6.84 8.20
CA CYS A 129 -15.87 7.07 8.15
C CYS A 129 -16.64 5.76 8.40
N VAL A 130 -17.90 5.85 8.76
CA VAL A 130 -18.80 4.71 8.93
C VAL A 130 -19.92 4.78 7.90
N ILE A 131 -20.11 3.70 7.15
CA ILE A 131 -21.32 3.49 6.32
C ILE A 131 -22.28 2.65 7.12
N THR A 132 -23.52 3.09 7.27
CA THR A 132 -24.53 2.44 8.10
C THR A 132 -25.94 2.77 7.61
N LYS A 133 -26.93 2.05 8.14
CA LYS A 133 -28.36 2.42 8.08
C LYS A 133 -28.88 2.90 9.45
N GLU A 134 -28.04 2.79 10.47
CA GLU A 134 -28.39 3.15 11.85
C GLU A 134 -28.07 4.63 12.09
N GLU A 135 -29.08 5.47 12.31
CA GLU A 135 -28.87 6.90 12.61
C GLU A 135 -27.97 7.13 13.83
N GLY A 136 -28.03 6.24 14.83
CA GLY A 136 -27.18 6.34 16.02
C GLY A 136 -25.69 6.24 15.68
N LEU A 137 -25.31 5.35 14.79
CA LEU A 137 -23.93 5.23 14.30
C LEU A 137 -23.54 6.41 13.40
N ALA A 138 -24.46 6.90 12.56
CA ALA A 138 -24.20 8.02 11.66
C ALA A 138 -24.07 9.38 12.37
N ARG A 139 -24.54 9.49 13.62
CA ARG A 139 -24.43 10.71 14.44
C ARG A 139 -23.29 10.69 15.46
N ALA A 140 -22.47 9.64 15.45
CA ALA A 140 -21.35 9.52 16.35
C ALA A 140 -20.21 10.46 15.90
N GLU A 141 -20.11 11.64 16.52
CA GLU A 141 -19.09 12.65 16.16
C GLU A 141 -17.67 12.27 16.64
N GLU A 142 -17.59 11.42 17.67
CA GLU A 142 -16.33 10.96 18.27
C GLU A 142 -16.27 9.43 18.33
N ALA A 143 -15.06 8.87 18.30
CA ALA A 143 -14.84 7.43 18.38
C ALA A 143 -15.44 6.80 19.66
N GLU A 144 -15.41 7.55 20.78
CA GLU A 144 -15.98 7.12 22.06
C GLU A 144 -17.46 6.79 21.97
N ASN A 145 -18.21 7.48 21.12
CA ASN A 145 -19.64 7.25 20.90
C ASN A 145 -19.93 5.93 20.20
N LEU A 146 -18.91 5.41 19.47
CA LEU A 146 -18.96 4.08 18.83
C LEU A 146 -18.49 2.96 19.76
N ASN A 147 -17.84 3.28 20.89
CA ASN A 147 -17.23 2.30 21.79
C ASN A 147 -18.23 1.76 22.82
N VAL A 148 -19.31 1.15 22.34
CA VAL A 148 -20.35 0.52 23.16
C VAL A 148 -20.61 -0.92 22.70
N SER A 149 -21.08 -1.78 23.61
CA SER A 149 -21.29 -3.21 23.32
C SER A 149 -22.38 -3.49 22.28
N ALA A 150 -23.27 -2.53 22.04
CA ALA A 150 -24.29 -2.62 21.00
C ALA A 150 -23.72 -2.34 19.59
N THR A 151 -22.56 -1.71 19.48
CA THR A 151 -21.93 -1.39 18.20
C THR A 151 -21.37 -2.66 17.54
N ARG A 152 -21.83 -2.92 16.32
CA ARG A 152 -21.41 -4.05 15.47
C ARG A 152 -20.82 -3.51 14.18
N LEU A 153 -19.51 -3.55 14.02
CA LEU A 153 -18.83 -3.00 12.86
C LEU A 153 -18.10 -4.06 12.05
N ALA A 154 -18.16 -3.92 10.74
CA ALA A 154 -17.28 -4.63 9.83
C ALA A 154 -16.09 -3.75 9.43
N ALA A 155 -14.93 -4.38 9.16
CA ALA A 155 -13.76 -3.73 8.59
C ALA A 155 -13.02 -4.68 7.64
N LEU A 156 -12.38 -4.11 6.61
CA LEU A 156 -11.55 -4.87 5.68
C LEU A 156 -10.36 -5.48 6.42
N GLN A 157 -10.14 -6.78 6.23
CA GLN A 157 -9.06 -7.51 6.88
C GLN A 157 -7.68 -6.92 6.52
N GLY A 158 -6.84 -6.65 7.53
CA GLY A 158 -5.51 -6.06 7.40
C GLY A 158 -5.51 -4.55 7.18
N SER A 159 -6.68 -3.88 7.25
CA SER A 159 -6.79 -2.43 7.14
C SER A 159 -6.52 -1.72 8.47
N THR A 160 -6.23 -0.42 8.40
CA THR A 160 -6.16 0.45 9.59
C THR A 160 -7.53 0.63 10.24
N SER A 161 -8.63 0.35 9.53
CA SER A 161 -9.99 0.31 10.10
C SER A 161 -10.17 -0.88 11.05
N GLU A 162 -9.62 -2.05 10.72
CA GLU A 162 -9.58 -3.19 11.64
C GLU A 162 -8.80 -2.83 12.92
N GLU A 163 -7.61 -2.23 12.75
CA GLU A 163 -6.77 -1.79 13.87
C GLU A 163 -7.48 -0.74 14.74
N PHE A 164 -8.13 0.24 14.11
CA PHE A 164 -8.91 1.28 14.79
C PHE A 164 -9.98 0.68 15.70
N ILE A 165 -10.79 -0.27 15.20
CA ILE A 165 -11.82 -0.92 16.00
C ILE A 165 -11.20 -1.68 17.17
N LYS A 166 -10.15 -2.47 16.93
CA LYS A 166 -9.49 -3.27 17.97
C LYS A 166 -8.89 -2.44 19.10
N VAL A 167 -8.30 -1.29 18.75
CA VAL A 167 -7.55 -0.46 19.71
C VAL A 167 -8.44 0.59 20.37
N LEU A 168 -9.28 1.28 19.60
CA LEU A 168 -10.05 2.43 20.09
C LEU A 168 -11.50 2.09 20.44
N LEU A 169 -12.04 0.99 19.89
CA LEU A 169 -13.41 0.57 20.13
C LEU A 169 -13.49 -0.84 20.76
N PRO A 170 -12.78 -1.13 21.86
CA PRO A 170 -12.68 -2.48 22.39
C PRO A 170 -14.01 -3.08 22.92
N LYS A 171 -15.04 -2.25 23.10
CA LYS A 171 -16.38 -2.71 23.47
C LYS A 171 -17.25 -3.07 22.27
N ALA A 172 -16.92 -2.54 21.07
CA ALA A 172 -17.65 -2.87 19.85
C ALA A 172 -17.30 -4.27 19.35
N SER A 173 -18.24 -4.94 18.70
CA SER A 173 -17.94 -6.20 18.01
C SER A 173 -17.40 -5.93 16.61
N LEU A 174 -16.31 -6.62 16.24
CA LEU A 174 -15.66 -6.54 14.94
C LEU A 174 -15.93 -7.79 14.12
N THR A 175 -16.39 -7.59 12.88
CA THR A 175 -16.46 -8.62 11.85
C THR A 175 -15.48 -8.28 10.72
N LEU A 176 -14.57 -9.19 10.38
CA LEU A 176 -13.63 -8.98 9.28
C LEU A 176 -14.27 -9.35 7.95
N ILE A 177 -14.09 -8.51 6.94
CA ILE A 177 -14.55 -8.71 5.58
C ILE A 177 -13.36 -8.75 4.61
N GLU A 178 -13.50 -9.50 3.51
CA GLU A 178 -12.50 -9.58 2.44
C GLU A 178 -12.73 -8.52 1.35
N ASP A 179 -13.99 -8.05 1.21
CA ASP A 179 -14.41 -7.02 0.27
C ASP A 179 -15.59 -6.21 0.82
N TYR A 180 -15.74 -4.99 0.31
CA TYR A 180 -16.82 -4.10 0.77
C TYR A 180 -18.22 -4.54 0.36
N GLU A 181 -18.36 -5.31 -0.73
CA GLU A 181 -19.66 -5.82 -1.16
C GLU A 181 -20.21 -6.87 -0.20
N SER A 182 -19.34 -7.71 0.37
CA SER A 182 -19.73 -8.62 1.45
C SER A 182 -20.16 -7.87 2.70
N GLY A 183 -19.48 -6.76 3.04
CA GLY A 183 -19.89 -5.88 4.13
C GLY A 183 -21.28 -5.25 3.91
N VAL A 184 -21.55 -4.78 2.69
CA VAL A 184 -22.89 -4.25 2.31
C VAL A 184 -23.99 -5.32 2.47
N ARG A 185 -23.72 -6.55 2.02
CA ARG A 185 -24.67 -7.66 2.24
C ARG A 185 -24.92 -7.90 3.73
N MET A 186 -23.85 -7.82 4.56
CA MET A 186 -23.99 -8.01 6.00
C MET A 186 -24.80 -6.91 6.69
N ILE A 187 -24.70 -5.64 6.23
CA ILE A 187 -25.58 -4.57 6.73
C ILE A 187 -27.04 -4.86 6.31
N ASN A 188 -27.26 -5.26 5.05
CA ASN A 188 -28.62 -5.57 4.57
C ASN A 188 -29.26 -6.74 5.32
N ASP A 189 -28.47 -7.72 5.74
CA ASP A 189 -28.87 -8.90 6.52
C ASP A 189 -28.92 -8.64 8.04
N ASP A 190 -28.70 -7.40 8.49
CA ASP A 190 -28.62 -7.00 9.91
C ASP A 190 -27.56 -7.81 10.73
N LYS A 191 -26.51 -8.31 10.07
CA LYS A 191 -25.39 -9.01 10.72
C LYS A 191 -24.41 -8.04 11.36
N VAL A 192 -24.23 -6.84 10.77
CA VAL A 192 -23.44 -5.72 11.28
C VAL A 192 -24.25 -4.44 11.16
N GLY A 193 -24.02 -3.48 12.06
CA GLY A 193 -24.67 -2.16 12.03
C GLY A 193 -24.00 -1.21 11.03
N GLY A 194 -22.71 -1.42 10.72
CA GLY A 194 -21.99 -0.57 9.78
C GLY A 194 -20.65 -1.12 9.34
N ILE A 195 -20.03 -0.43 8.37
CA ILE A 195 -18.68 -0.68 7.90
C ILE A 195 -17.82 0.53 8.24
N LEU A 196 -16.75 0.33 9.01
CA LEU A 196 -15.70 1.34 9.21
C LEU A 196 -14.71 1.24 8.03
N THR A 197 -14.50 2.35 7.33
CA THR A 197 -13.61 2.41 6.17
C THR A 197 -13.05 3.81 5.99
N ASP A 198 -12.42 4.09 4.84
CA ASP A 198 -11.85 5.38 4.50
C ASP A 198 -12.84 6.23 3.70
N TYR A 199 -12.73 7.54 3.84
CA TYR A 199 -13.66 8.51 3.27
C TYR A 199 -13.93 8.33 1.76
N PRO A 200 -12.94 8.10 0.87
CA PRO A 200 -13.20 7.86 -0.55
C PRO A 200 -14.12 6.66 -0.81
N ILE A 201 -13.97 5.61 0.01
CA ILE A 201 -14.78 4.39 -0.10
C ILE A 201 -16.21 4.66 0.37
N CYS A 202 -16.37 5.41 1.47
CA CYS A 202 -17.71 5.81 1.91
C CYS A 202 -18.48 6.55 0.82
N LEU A 203 -17.88 7.56 0.22
CA LEU A 203 -18.51 8.32 -0.86
C LEU A 203 -18.89 7.45 -2.05
N ALA A 204 -17.99 6.54 -2.46
CA ALA A 204 -18.25 5.64 -3.58
C ALA A 204 -19.40 4.68 -3.28
N MET A 205 -19.47 4.16 -2.04
CA MET A 205 -20.56 3.26 -1.63
C MET A 205 -21.91 3.96 -1.59
N LEU A 206 -22.00 5.18 -1.04
CA LEU A 206 -23.22 5.98 -1.07
C LEU A 206 -23.68 6.24 -2.51
N LYS A 207 -22.75 6.53 -3.41
CA LYS A 207 -23.04 6.75 -4.84
C LYS A 207 -23.45 5.47 -5.57
N LYS A 208 -22.84 4.33 -5.22
CA LYS A 208 -23.10 3.03 -5.86
C LYS A 208 -24.46 2.45 -5.45
N TYR A 209 -24.91 2.74 -4.22
CA TYR A 209 -26.13 2.20 -3.63
C TYR A 209 -27.09 3.30 -3.17
N PRO A 210 -27.59 4.18 -4.09
CA PRO A 210 -28.37 5.36 -3.72
C PRO A 210 -29.70 5.01 -3.03
N ASP A 211 -30.29 3.87 -3.39
CA ASP A 211 -31.60 3.42 -2.87
C ASP A 211 -31.47 2.46 -1.69
N ALA A 212 -30.25 2.18 -1.21
CA ALA A 212 -30.04 1.24 -0.11
C ALA A 212 -30.32 1.82 1.27
N GLY A 213 -30.59 3.12 1.37
CA GLY A 213 -30.83 3.83 2.64
C GLY A 213 -29.55 3.97 3.48
N PHE A 214 -28.38 3.93 2.84
CA PHE A 214 -27.12 4.17 3.52
C PHE A 214 -26.96 5.65 3.85
N ILE A 215 -26.44 5.87 5.03
CA ILE A 215 -25.96 7.16 5.54
C ILE A 215 -24.53 6.99 6.01
N SER A 216 -23.78 8.06 6.06
CA SER A 216 -22.37 8.03 6.50
C SER A 216 -22.13 9.08 7.56
N LEU A 217 -21.32 8.71 8.53
CA LEU A 217 -20.67 9.65 9.41
C LEU A 217 -19.57 10.37 8.62
N PHE A 218 -19.69 11.68 8.48
CA PHE A 218 -18.71 12.53 7.77
C PHE A 218 -17.68 13.18 8.68
N SER A 219 -17.67 12.85 9.97
CA SER A 219 -16.59 13.27 10.87
C SER A 219 -15.34 12.44 10.53
N LEU A 220 -14.22 13.12 10.24
CA LEU A 220 -12.94 12.47 10.01
C LEU A 220 -12.40 11.95 11.35
N LEU A 221 -12.74 10.71 11.70
CA LEU A 221 -12.36 10.09 12.98
C LEU A 221 -10.84 9.88 13.14
N SER A 222 -10.05 10.03 12.07
CA SER A 222 -8.60 9.86 12.10
C SER A 222 -7.91 10.55 10.92
N TYR A 223 -6.59 10.68 11.01
CA TYR A 223 -5.71 11.12 9.92
C TYR A 223 -5.14 9.91 9.20
N GLU A 224 -5.50 9.71 7.93
CA GLU A 224 -5.12 8.57 7.11
C GLU A 224 -4.35 9.05 5.86
N PRO A 225 -3.02 9.22 5.95
CA PRO A 225 -2.20 9.54 4.77
C PRO A 225 -2.06 8.28 3.90
N ILE A 226 -2.43 8.38 2.64
CA ILE A 226 -2.41 7.27 1.68
C ILE A 226 -1.17 7.41 0.80
N GLY A 227 -0.37 6.34 0.69
CA GLY A 227 0.92 6.38 0.00
C GLY A 227 1.19 5.21 -0.93
N ILE A 228 2.24 5.40 -1.73
CA ILE A 228 2.82 4.38 -2.59
C ILE A 228 3.78 3.55 -1.74
N ALA A 229 3.56 2.24 -1.64
CA ALA A 229 4.48 1.35 -0.93
C ALA A 229 5.42 0.65 -1.91
N ILE A 230 6.71 0.64 -1.59
CA ILE A 230 7.77 -0.03 -2.35
C ILE A 230 8.74 -0.73 -1.39
N GLN A 231 9.59 -1.61 -1.94
CA GLN A 231 10.66 -2.22 -1.14
C GLN A 231 11.64 -1.15 -0.63
N GLY A 232 12.02 -1.24 0.66
CA GLY A 232 12.92 -0.27 1.30
C GLY A 232 14.41 -0.48 0.99
N SER A 233 14.77 -1.56 0.29
CA SER A 233 16.17 -1.96 0.07
C SER A 233 16.86 -1.27 -1.13
N ASP A 234 16.11 -0.52 -1.95
CA ASP A 234 16.64 0.18 -3.15
C ASP A 234 16.52 1.71 -3.00
N PRO A 235 17.59 2.41 -2.53
CA PRO A 235 17.56 3.86 -2.36
C PRO A 235 17.30 4.63 -3.66
N LEU A 236 17.73 4.09 -4.82
CA LEU A 236 17.50 4.75 -6.10
C LEU A 236 16.04 4.65 -6.50
N TYR A 237 15.38 3.52 -6.24
CA TYR A 237 13.95 3.34 -6.49
C TYR A 237 13.11 4.24 -5.57
N ILE A 238 13.49 4.35 -4.29
CA ILE A 238 12.87 5.28 -3.32
C ILE A 238 12.96 6.71 -3.84
N ASN A 239 14.17 7.16 -4.22
CA ASN A 239 14.38 8.51 -4.74
C ASN A 239 13.61 8.76 -6.05
N TRP A 240 13.64 7.78 -6.97
CA TRP A 240 12.90 7.90 -8.23
C TRP A 240 11.39 8.05 -8.00
N THR A 241 10.81 7.18 -7.15
CA THR A 241 9.38 7.22 -6.81
C THR A 241 8.99 8.53 -6.12
N GLY A 242 9.85 9.04 -5.22
CA GLY A 242 9.65 10.35 -4.59
C GLY A 242 9.63 11.50 -5.60
N ASN A 243 10.56 11.50 -6.55
CA ASN A 243 10.61 12.52 -7.62
C ASN A 243 9.46 12.37 -8.62
N PHE A 244 9.03 11.13 -8.91
CA PHE A 244 7.84 10.87 -9.70
C PHE A 244 6.61 11.51 -9.07
N LEU A 245 6.34 11.25 -7.79
CA LEU A 245 5.16 11.79 -7.11
C LEU A 245 5.18 13.33 -7.09
N LYS A 246 6.31 13.94 -6.70
CA LYS A 246 6.48 15.40 -6.73
C LYS A 246 6.22 16.00 -8.12
N ARG A 247 6.62 15.28 -9.19
CA ARG A 247 6.37 15.74 -10.56
C ARG A 247 4.88 15.64 -10.91
N VAL A 248 4.21 14.56 -10.57
CA VAL A 248 2.77 14.36 -10.80
C VAL A 248 1.95 15.42 -10.07
N GLU A 249 2.31 15.75 -8.83
CA GLU A 249 1.73 16.84 -8.04
C GLU A 249 2.00 18.21 -8.71
N GLY A 250 3.27 18.53 -8.95
CA GLY A 250 3.68 19.84 -9.45
C GLY A 250 3.21 20.16 -10.87
N THR A 251 2.81 19.15 -11.66
CA THR A 251 2.22 19.32 -13.00
C THR A 251 0.69 19.33 -13.01
N GLY A 252 0.04 19.15 -11.84
CA GLY A 252 -1.43 19.10 -11.74
C GLY A 252 -2.05 17.77 -12.17
N LEU A 253 -1.26 16.78 -12.60
CA LEU A 253 -1.79 15.48 -13.03
C LEU A 253 -2.48 14.74 -11.89
N LEU A 254 -2.00 14.89 -10.64
CA LEU A 254 -2.64 14.27 -9.48
C LEU A 254 -4.04 14.86 -9.24
N GLU A 255 -4.19 16.17 -9.39
CA GLU A 255 -5.47 16.86 -9.30
C GLU A 255 -6.43 16.44 -10.42
N GLU A 256 -5.93 16.33 -11.67
CA GLU A 256 -6.73 15.82 -12.77
C GLU A 256 -7.27 14.41 -12.50
N LEU A 257 -6.44 13.53 -11.94
CA LEU A 257 -6.88 12.20 -11.51
C LEU A 257 -7.94 12.28 -10.40
N ALA A 258 -7.74 13.15 -9.41
CA ALA A 258 -8.70 13.35 -8.34
C ALA A 258 -10.05 13.85 -8.86
N VAL A 259 -10.05 14.84 -9.75
CA VAL A 259 -11.27 15.33 -10.41
C VAL A 259 -11.97 14.24 -11.22
N ARG A 260 -11.21 13.43 -11.95
CA ARG A 260 -11.75 12.32 -12.76
C ARG A 260 -12.48 11.28 -11.90
N TRP A 261 -11.92 10.91 -10.76
CA TRP A 261 -12.41 9.79 -9.96
C TRP A 261 -13.36 10.20 -8.83
N PHE A 262 -13.18 11.39 -8.26
CA PHE A 262 -13.98 11.89 -7.12
C PHE A 262 -14.95 13.01 -7.50
N GLY A 263 -14.77 13.63 -8.67
CA GLY A 263 -15.48 14.84 -9.07
C GLY A 263 -14.78 16.11 -8.58
N LYS A 264 -15.31 17.27 -8.98
CA LYS A 264 -14.76 18.54 -8.51
C LYS A 264 -14.88 18.65 -6.99
N PRO A 265 -13.88 19.21 -6.29
CA PRO A 265 -14.05 19.62 -4.91
C PRO A 265 -15.29 20.52 -4.79
N VAL A 266 -16.13 20.27 -3.81
CA VAL A 266 -17.17 21.24 -3.44
C VAL A 266 -16.40 22.44 -2.94
N GLU A 267 -16.41 23.56 -3.71
CA GLU A 267 -15.89 24.82 -3.22
C GLU A 267 -16.63 25.13 -1.92
N ALA A 268 -15.88 25.25 -0.81
CA ALA A 268 -16.47 25.75 0.41
C ALA A 268 -17.03 27.13 0.09
N SER A 269 -18.35 27.26 0.13
CA SER A 269 -18.99 28.59 0.05
C SER A 269 -18.50 29.38 1.24
N ASP A 270 -17.79 30.50 0.93
CA ASP A 270 -17.40 31.52 1.88
C ASP A 270 -18.54 31.97 2.80
#